data_775c62eb23442e00d3d0092b8a5b88eb
#
_entry.id   775c62eb23442e00d3d0092b8a5b88eb
#
_cell.length_a   1.000
_cell.length_b   1.000
_cell.length_c   1.000
_cell.angle_alpha   90.00
_cell.angle_beta   90.00
_cell.angle_gamma   90.00
#
_symmetry.space_group_name_H-M   'P 1'
#
loop_
_entity.id
_entity.type
_entity.pdbx_description
1 polymer ?
#
loop_
_entity_poly.entity_id
_entity_poly.type
_entity_poly.pdbx_seq_one_letter_code
_entity_poly.pdbx_strand_id
1 'polypeptide(L)'
;MIVIVFLIAIIAAIFHAPATWMDELAARVTQDRLRLAQASGTLWQGQAFVLVKLQNSAKEDMSASKNSGLVLPEPLQWRINPFALLAGGPALELSMQGLDRPLRIAWRDQVLQVPAGQLDFPRLDFSALGSPWNSLQPSARLQLRWSELLISADGQKPQASIGRVNLGISDLAARISPVQPLGSYEWQVELGQGKRWELRTLEGALDLRAMPDPGRGIRIEARPKAAEENRLRPLLSLMGTREADATVMRLLP
;
A
#
# COMPACT_ATOMS: atom_id res chain seq x y z
N MET A 1 39.67 21.94 21.22
CA MET A 1 39.94 21.52 19.84
C MET A 1 39.32 20.15 19.50
N ILE A 2 39.56 19.10 20.30
CA ILE A 2 39.05 17.73 20.06
C ILE A 2 37.50 17.69 20.00
N VAL A 3 36.83 18.37 20.93
CA VAL A 3 35.35 18.40 20.98
C VAL A 3 34.73 19.04 19.71
N ILE A 4 35.36 20.10 19.19
CA ILE A 4 34.90 20.77 17.97
C ILE A 4 35.07 19.86 16.74
N VAL A 5 36.21 19.17 16.63
CA VAL A 5 36.48 18.21 15.56
C VAL A 5 35.50 17.06 15.61
N PHE A 6 35.19 16.53 16.80
CA PHE A 6 34.21 15.47 17.00
C PHE A 6 32.79 15.92 16.64
N LEU A 7 32.39 17.14 16.99
CA LEU A 7 31.11 17.72 16.64
C LEU A 7 30.96 17.90 15.11
N ILE A 8 32.01 18.40 14.46
CA ILE A 8 32.02 18.53 13.00
C ILE A 8 31.93 17.16 12.32
N ALA A 9 32.60 16.14 12.84
CA ALA A 9 32.53 14.79 12.30
C ALA A 9 31.12 14.17 12.45
N ILE A 10 30.45 14.39 13.58
CA ILE A 10 29.05 13.96 13.77
C ILE A 10 28.12 14.66 12.78
N ILE A 11 28.25 15.97 12.65
CA ILE A 11 27.44 16.76 11.71
C ILE A 11 27.67 16.25 10.29
N ALA A 12 28.92 16.04 9.89
CA ALA A 12 29.25 15.51 8.56
C ALA A 12 28.66 14.10 8.37
N ALA A 13 28.73 13.21 9.36
CA ALA A 13 28.13 11.87 9.30
C ALA A 13 26.61 11.93 9.14
N ILE A 14 25.94 12.84 9.84
CA ILE A 14 24.47 13.03 9.70
C ILE A 14 24.13 13.50 8.29
N PHE A 15 24.88 14.48 7.73
CA PHE A 15 24.61 14.97 6.39
C PHE A 15 24.91 13.94 5.27
N HIS A 16 25.81 12.99 5.55
CA HIS A 16 26.16 11.91 4.61
C HIS A 16 25.47 10.59 4.94
N ALA A 17 24.47 10.59 5.84
CA ALA A 17 23.73 9.39 6.18
C ALA A 17 23.20 8.70 4.92
N PRO A 18 23.44 7.39 4.74
CA PRO A 18 23.09 6.69 3.51
C PRO A 18 21.57 6.51 3.37
N ALA A 19 21.09 6.45 2.12
CA ALA A 19 19.67 6.24 1.80
C ALA A 19 19.09 4.93 2.37
N THR A 20 19.93 3.95 2.68
CA THR A 20 19.51 2.68 3.30
C THR A 20 18.83 2.85 4.65
N TRP A 21 19.08 3.96 5.36
CA TRP A 21 18.39 4.27 6.61
C TRP A 21 16.89 4.56 6.38
N MET A 22 16.53 5.06 5.19
CA MET A 22 15.12 5.23 4.82
C MET A 22 14.39 3.89 4.70
N ASP A 23 15.06 2.84 4.20
CA ASP A 23 14.48 1.49 4.16
C ASP A 23 14.19 0.96 5.57
N GLU A 24 15.14 1.10 6.47
CA GLU A 24 14.96 0.67 7.86
C GLU A 24 13.85 1.47 8.56
N LEU A 25 13.77 2.79 8.30
CA LEU A 25 12.69 3.64 8.83
C LEU A 25 11.32 3.22 8.26
N ALA A 26 11.22 3.02 6.94
CA ALA A 26 10.02 2.56 6.29
C ALA A 26 9.56 1.21 6.86
N ALA A 27 10.48 0.25 7.03
CA ALA A 27 10.21 -1.04 7.60
C ALA A 27 9.64 -0.95 9.03
N ARG A 28 10.25 -0.13 9.89
CA ARG A 28 9.79 0.05 11.27
C ARG A 28 8.40 0.69 11.35
N VAL A 29 8.17 1.76 10.59
CA VAL A 29 6.89 2.48 10.59
C VAL A 29 5.76 1.63 10.03
N THR A 30 6.04 0.81 9.01
CA THR A 30 5.04 -0.02 8.33
C THR A 30 4.97 -1.47 8.82
N GLN A 31 5.71 -1.81 9.88
CA GLN A 31 5.81 -3.19 10.39
C GLN A 31 6.27 -4.17 9.29
N ASP A 32 7.30 -3.80 8.55
CA ASP A 32 7.91 -4.53 7.44
C ASP A 32 6.99 -4.75 6.22
N ARG A 33 5.86 -4.05 6.14
CA ARG A 33 4.94 -4.12 4.98
C ARG A 33 5.47 -3.37 3.77
N LEU A 34 6.26 -2.31 3.98
CA LEU A 34 6.93 -1.56 2.93
C LEU A 34 8.43 -1.61 3.13
N ARG A 35 9.15 -1.94 2.07
CA ARG A 35 10.61 -1.92 2.00
C ARG A 35 11.05 -1.07 0.82
N LEU A 36 12.22 -0.47 0.95
CA LEU A 36 12.84 0.34 -0.11
C LEU A 36 14.02 -0.43 -0.71
N ALA A 37 13.77 -1.04 -1.87
CA ALA A 37 14.79 -1.81 -2.58
C ALA A 37 15.69 -0.90 -3.42
N GLN A 38 16.98 -1.25 -3.55
CA GLN A 38 17.97 -0.53 -4.34
C GLN A 38 18.06 0.97 -3.99
N ALA A 39 17.94 1.28 -2.69
CA ALA A 39 18.05 2.65 -2.22
C ALA A 39 19.39 3.27 -2.59
N SER A 40 19.38 4.45 -3.20
CA SER A 40 20.54 5.21 -3.64
C SER A 40 20.44 6.68 -3.24
N GLY A 41 21.60 7.32 -3.00
CA GLY A 41 21.68 8.68 -2.50
C GLY A 41 21.86 8.73 -0.98
N THR A 42 21.32 9.75 -0.35
CA THR A 42 21.41 10.00 1.09
C THR A 42 20.04 9.94 1.76
N LEU A 43 20.03 9.95 3.10
CA LEU A 43 18.81 10.11 3.89
C LEU A 43 18.01 11.37 3.47
N TRP A 44 18.72 12.45 3.11
CA TRP A 44 18.13 13.75 2.80
C TRP A 44 17.61 13.85 1.37
N GLN A 45 18.24 13.15 0.46
CA GLN A 45 17.84 13.11 -0.94
C GLN A 45 18.25 11.78 -1.56
N GLY A 46 17.28 11.02 -2.05
CA GLY A 46 17.56 9.72 -2.64
C GLY A 46 16.37 9.19 -3.45
N GLN A 47 16.54 7.97 -3.89
CA GLN A 47 15.51 7.22 -4.61
C GLN A 47 15.60 5.73 -4.27
N ALA A 48 14.47 5.04 -4.39
CA ALA A 48 14.39 3.59 -4.20
C ALA A 48 13.14 3.02 -4.86
N PHE A 49 13.14 1.75 -5.17
CA PHE A 49 11.93 1.02 -5.55
C PHE A 49 11.15 0.62 -4.32
N VAL A 50 9.83 0.83 -4.34
CA VAL A 50 8.95 0.42 -3.25
C VAL A 50 8.57 -1.03 -3.42
N LEU A 51 8.88 -1.85 -2.43
CA LEU A 51 8.48 -3.25 -2.31
C LEU A 51 7.35 -3.34 -1.29
N VAL A 52 6.18 -3.77 -1.74
CA VAL A 52 5.00 -4.02 -0.90
C VAL A 52 4.93 -5.49 -0.54
N LYS A 53 4.97 -5.81 0.75
CA LYS A 53 4.80 -7.17 1.26
C LYS A 53 3.41 -7.33 1.88
N LEU A 54 2.71 -8.39 1.52
CA LEU A 54 1.54 -8.84 2.26
C LEU A 54 1.99 -9.82 3.34
N GLN A 55 1.64 -9.54 4.59
CA GLN A 55 1.83 -10.50 5.68
C GLN A 55 0.82 -11.64 5.50
N ASN A 56 1.25 -12.75 4.90
CA ASN A 56 0.46 -13.97 4.94
C ASN A 56 0.68 -14.63 6.29
N SER A 57 -0.35 -14.61 7.14
CA SER A 57 -0.34 -15.22 8.48
C SER A 57 -0.42 -16.74 8.46
N ALA A 58 -0.37 -17.38 7.30
CA ALA A 58 -0.25 -18.82 7.21
C ALA A 58 1.20 -19.21 7.55
N LYS A 59 1.34 -20.11 8.51
CA LYS A 59 2.59 -20.77 8.92
C LYS A 59 3.13 -21.64 7.77
N GLU A 60 3.55 -21.02 6.67
CA GLU A 60 4.21 -21.73 5.58
C GLU A 60 5.66 -21.25 5.48
N ASP A 61 6.55 -22.23 5.54
CA ASP A 61 8.00 -22.21 5.35
C ASP A 61 8.71 -20.85 5.36
N MET A 62 9.41 -20.60 6.45
CA MET A 62 10.17 -19.36 6.70
C MET A 62 11.19 -19.01 5.61
N SER A 63 11.48 -19.88 4.68
CA SER A 63 12.43 -19.66 3.57
C SER A 63 11.76 -19.07 2.32
N ALA A 64 10.52 -19.41 2.01
CA ALA A 64 9.80 -18.93 0.82
C ALA A 64 9.15 -17.56 1.02
N SER A 65 8.73 -17.23 2.25
CA SER A 65 8.03 -15.98 2.58
C SER A 65 8.91 -14.73 2.58
N LYS A 66 10.23 -14.88 2.72
CA LYS A 66 11.16 -13.74 2.84
C LYS A 66 11.26 -12.88 1.58
N ASN A 67 10.93 -13.42 0.42
CA ASN A 67 11.11 -12.76 -0.87
C ASN A 67 9.80 -12.45 -1.63
N SER A 68 8.64 -12.75 -1.04
CA SER A 68 7.35 -12.47 -1.70
C SER A 68 6.97 -11.01 -1.50
N GLY A 69 6.76 -10.29 -2.58
CA GLY A 69 6.35 -8.89 -2.54
C GLY A 69 6.20 -8.30 -3.92
N LEU A 70 5.34 -7.30 -4.02
CA LEU A 70 5.13 -6.52 -5.24
C LEU A 70 6.11 -5.35 -5.28
N VAL A 71 7.01 -5.35 -6.24
CA VAL A 71 7.87 -4.19 -6.52
C VAL A 71 7.11 -3.24 -7.42
N LEU A 72 6.99 -1.98 -7.02
CA LEU A 72 6.43 -0.96 -7.89
C LEU A 72 7.43 -0.67 -9.02
N PRO A 73 6.95 -0.51 -10.27
CA PRO A 73 7.82 -0.42 -11.44
C PRO A 73 8.65 0.86 -11.49
N GLU A 74 8.18 1.91 -10.82
CA GLU A 74 8.81 3.23 -10.85
C GLU A 74 9.46 3.56 -9.51
N PRO A 75 10.65 4.17 -9.51
CA PRO A 75 11.32 4.56 -8.28
C PRO A 75 10.61 5.73 -7.60
N LEU A 76 10.47 5.61 -6.28
CA LEU A 76 10.10 6.72 -5.41
C LEU A 76 11.35 7.56 -5.14
N GLN A 77 11.26 8.87 -5.38
CA GLN A 77 12.28 9.83 -5.05
C GLN A 77 11.84 10.63 -3.82
N TRP A 78 12.77 10.96 -2.96
CA TRP A 78 12.52 11.81 -1.79
C TRP A 78 13.53 12.91 -1.65
N ARG A 79 13.08 14.02 -1.06
CA ARG A 79 13.92 15.12 -0.59
C ARG A 79 13.41 15.57 0.76
N ILE A 80 14.27 15.52 1.76
CA ILE A 80 13.99 15.98 3.13
C ILE A 80 14.72 17.30 3.36
N ASN A 81 14.00 18.30 3.84
CA ASN A 81 14.58 19.56 4.29
C ASN A 81 14.71 19.55 5.81
N PRO A 82 15.91 19.35 6.38
CA PRO A 82 16.11 19.28 7.81
C PRO A 82 15.75 20.58 8.54
N PHE A 83 15.90 21.72 7.90
CA PHE A 83 15.57 23.01 8.51
C PHE A 83 14.05 23.23 8.58
N ALA A 84 13.30 22.72 7.61
CA ALA A 84 11.83 22.78 7.64
C ALA A 84 11.24 21.88 8.74
N LEU A 85 11.91 20.78 9.11
CA LEU A 85 11.53 19.97 10.27
C LEU A 85 11.50 20.78 11.58
N LEU A 86 12.48 21.67 11.75
CA LEU A 86 12.57 22.53 12.93
C LEU A 86 11.55 23.68 12.90
N ALA A 87 11.18 24.16 11.71
CA ALA A 87 10.26 25.28 11.50
C ALA A 87 8.79 24.86 11.39
N GLY A 88 8.47 23.55 11.42
CA GLY A 88 7.10 23.04 11.24
C GLY A 88 6.56 23.22 9.82
N GLY A 89 7.44 23.41 8.83
CA GLY A 89 7.10 23.52 7.41
C GLY A 89 7.05 22.16 6.68
N PRO A 90 6.81 22.14 5.35
CA PRO A 90 6.87 20.93 4.56
C PRO A 90 8.31 20.40 4.53
N ALA A 91 8.53 19.30 5.23
CA ALA A 91 9.85 18.76 5.47
C ALA A 91 10.24 17.63 4.52
N LEU A 92 9.26 16.92 3.97
CA LEU A 92 9.45 15.79 3.06
C LEU A 92 8.72 16.05 1.75
N GLU A 93 9.47 16.02 0.65
CA GLU A 93 8.93 16.03 -0.71
C GLU A 93 9.13 14.66 -1.33
N LEU A 94 8.04 14.06 -1.81
CA LEU A 94 8.03 12.79 -2.53
C LEU A 94 7.64 13.03 -3.98
N SER A 95 8.31 12.36 -4.89
CA SER A 95 7.98 12.33 -6.32
C SER A 95 8.13 10.92 -6.88
N MET A 96 7.23 10.55 -7.78
CA MET A 96 7.21 9.27 -8.46
C MET A 96 6.44 9.44 -9.77
N GLN A 97 6.75 8.66 -10.77
CA GLN A 97 5.97 8.64 -12.00
C GLN A 97 4.54 8.16 -11.69
N GLY A 98 3.54 8.80 -12.29
CA GLY A 98 2.13 8.55 -11.99
C GLY A 98 1.55 9.41 -10.87
N LEU A 99 2.37 10.11 -10.10
CA LEU A 99 1.92 11.10 -9.13
C LEU A 99 1.58 12.39 -9.87
N ASP A 100 0.39 12.94 -9.61
CA ASP A 100 -0.12 14.15 -10.28
C ASP A 100 0.77 15.39 -10.04
N ARG A 101 1.42 15.44 -8.90
CA ARG A 101 2.35 16.50 -8.48
C ARG A 101 3.26 16.00 -7.34
N PRO A 102 4.45 16.59 -7.15
CA PRO A 102 5.29 16.28 -6.00
C PRO A 102 4.54 16.50 -4.69
N LEU A 103 4.56 15.50 -3.83
CA LEU A 103 3.83 15.46 -2.57
C LEU A 103 4.67 16.09 -1.46
N ARG A 104 4.26 17.24 -0.95
CA ARG A 104 4.94 17.95 0.12
C ARG A 104 4.28 17.67 1.45
N ILE A 105 4.91 16.85 2.24
CA ILE A 105 4.42 16.40 3.53
C ILE A 105 5.00 17.28 4.63
N ALA A 106 4.12 17.82 5.48
CA ALA A 106 4.50 18.62 6.64
C ALA A 106 4.31 17.82 7.93
N TRP A 107 5.16 18.12 8.90
CA TRP A 107 5.06 17.60 10.25
C TRP A 107 4.84 18.75 11.21
N ARG A 108 3.70 18.81 11.86
CA ARG A 108 3.37 19.85 12.84
C ARG A 108 2.56 19.26 13.99
N ASP A 109 2.95 19.59 15.22
CA ASP A 109 2.22 19.22 16.45
C ASP A 109 1.88 17.71 16.52
N GLN A 110 2.84 16.86 16.16
CA GLN A 110 2.68 15.40 16.07
C GLN A 110 1.62 14.93 15.06
N VAL A 111 1.26 15.79 14.12
CA VAL A 111 0.36 15.47 13.01
C VAL A 111 1.15 15.53 11.69
N LEU A 112 1.07 14.46 10.94
CA LEU A 112 1.57 14.40 9.57
C LEU A 112 0.48 14.93 8.65
N GLN A 113 0.78 16.02 7.94
CA GLN A 113 -0.12 16.63 6.97
C GLN A 113 0.29 16.21 5.57
N VAL A 114 -0.57 15.44 4.91
CA VAL A 114 -0.37 14.98 3.54
C VAL A 114 -1.40 15.67 2.66
N PRO A 115 -1.00 16.54 1.73
CA PRO A 115 -1.94 17.21 0.84
C PRO A 115 -2.69 16.22 -0.03
N ALA A 116 -3.89 16.59 -0.47
CA ALA A 116 -4.67 15.79 -1.41
C ALA A 116 -3.86 15.51 -2.67
N GLY A 117 -4.03 14.33 -3.25
CA GLY A 117 -3.30 13.92 -4.45
C GLY A 117 -3.86 12.67 -5.11
N GLN A 118 -3.24 12.33 -6.22
CA GLN A 118 -3.56 11.15 -7.01
C GLN A 118 -2.28 10.48 -7.47
N LEU A 119 -2.29 9.16 -7.46
CA LEU A 119 -1.20 8.33 -7.97
C LEU A 119 -1.78 7.24 -8.88
N ASP A 120 -1.36 7.26 -10.13
CA ASP A 120 -1.77 6.29 -11.13
C ASP A 120 -0.66 5.26 -11.33
N PHE A 121 -1.02 3.99 -11.23
CA PHE A 121 -0.11 2.89 -11.49
C PHE A 121 -0.43 2.27 -12.86
N PRO A 122 0.59 1.84 -13.60
CA PRO A 122 0.39 1.02 -14.78
C PRO A 122 -0.28 -0.30 -14.39
N ARG A 123 -0.54 -1.16 -15.37
CA ARG A 123 -1.02 -2.51 -15.06
C ARG A 123 0.01 -3.25 -14.20
N LEU A 124 -0.40 -3.64 -13.00
CA LEU A 124 0.42 -4.39 -12.06
C LEU A 124 0.03 -5.87 -12.09
N ASP A 125 1.01 -6.75 -11.96
CA ASP A 125 0.85 -8.19 -11.77
C ASP A 125 1.05 -8.52 -10.28
N PHE A 126 0.02 -9.06 -9.65
CA PHE A 126 0.04 -9.35 -8.22
C PHE A 126 0.52 -10.79 -7.89
N SER A 127 0.95 -11.56 -8.88
CA SER A 127 1.41 -12.95 -8.67
C SER A 127 2.59 -13.06 -7.69
N ALA A 128 3.41 -12.01 -7.61
CA ALA A 128 4.55 -11.93 -6.70
C ALA A 128 4.18 -11.77 -5.21
N LEU A 129 2.90 -11.53 -4.89
CA LEU A 129 2.43 -11.37 -3.50
C LEU A 129 2.28 -12.70 -2.73
N GLY A 130 2.63 -13.83 -3.35
CA GLY A 130 2.53 -15.14 -2.72
C GLY A 130 1.14 -15.77 -2.84
N SER A 131 0.85 -16.81 -2.05
CA SER A 131 -0.44 -17.50 -2.08
C SER A 131 -1.55 -16.61 -1.48
N PRO A 132 -2.77 -16.58 -2.06
CA PRO A 132 -3.24 -17.30 -3.25
C PRO A 132 -2.95 -16.59 -4.60
N TRP A 133 -2.31 -15.40 -4.56
CA TRP A 133 -2.11 -14.52 -5.71
C TRP A 133 -1.25 -15.17 -6.81
N ASN A 134 -0.25 -15.96 -6.42
CA ASN A 134 0.62 -16.69 -7.36
C ASN A 134 -0.16 -17.73 -8.19
N SER A 135 -1.22 -18.32 -7.64
CA SER A 135 -2.07 -19.27 -8.36
C SER A 135 -3.11 -18.56 -9.25
N LEU A 136 -3.70 -17.48 -8.75
CA LEU A 136 -4.71 -16.71 -9.47
C LEU A 136 -4.10 -15.85 -10.57
N GLN A 137 -2.86 -15.41 -10.41
CA GLN A 137 -2.13 -14.48 -11.27
C GLN A 137 -2.99 -13.27 -11.68
N PRO A 138 -3.49 -12.50 -10.72
CA PRO A 138 -4.34 -11.37 -11.03
C PRO A 138 -3.50 -10.18 -11.47
N SER A 139 -4.08 -9.39 -12.38
CA SER A 139 -3.50 -8.13 -12.83
C SER A 139 -4.58 -7.05 -12.94
N ALA A 140 -4.22 -5.81 -12.65
CA ALA A 140 -5.13 -4.66 -12.75
C ALA A 140 -4.35 -3.37 -12.96
N ARG A 141 -5.04 -2.31 -13.39
CA ARG A 141 -4.58 -0.93 -13.26
C ARG A 141 -5.09 -0.37 -11.96
N LEU A 142 -4.24 0.31 -11.22
CA LEU A 142 -4.61 0.94 -9.95
C LEU A 142 -4.55 2.45 -10.06
N GLN A 143 -5.50 3.11 -9.41
CA GLN A 143 -5.51 4.55 -9.22
C GLN A 143 -5.79 4.84 -7.74
N LEU A 144 -4.84 5.43 -7.06
CA LEU A 144 -4.97 5.85 -5.67
C LEU A 144 -5.27 7.34 -5.62
N ARG A 145 -6.38 7.73 -5.00
CA ARG A 145 -6.75 9.12 -4.75
C ARG A 145 -6.95 9.32 -3.26
N TRP A 146 -6.51 10.45 -2.75
CA TRP A 146 -6.75 10.79 -1.35
C TRP A 146 -7.07 12.27 -1.20
N SER A 147 -7.94 12.57 -0.23
CA SER A 147 -8.15 13.93 0.25
C SER A 147 -6.96 14.38 1.07
N GLU A 148 -6.94 15.60 1.55
CA GLU A 148 -5.97 15.96 2.58
C GLU A 148 -6.06 14.97 3.75
N LEU A 149 -4.89 14.40 4.13
CA LEU A 149 -4.79 13.46 5.24
C LEU A 149 -4.06 14.13 6.40
N LEU A 150 -4.70 14.11 7.56
CA LEU A 150 -4.11 14.48 8.83
C LEU A 150 -3.91 13.19 9.62
N ILE A 151 -2.67 12.75 9.79
CA ILE A 151 -2.35 11.48 10.44
C ILE A 151 -1.68 11.78 11.77
N SER A 152 -2.34 11.42 12.87
CA SER A 152 -1.77 11.54 14.21
C SER A 152 -0.63 10.53 14.39
N ALA A 153 0.53 11.00 14.82
CA ALA A 153 1.65 10.15 15.19
C ALA A 153 1.50 9.55 16.59
N ASP A 154 0.53 10.02 17.38
CA ASP A 154 0.20 9.41 18.65
C ASP A 154 -0.53 8.09 18.40
N GLY A 155 0.20 6.98 18.52
CA GLY A 155 -0.31 5.63 18.33
C GLY A 155 -1.45 5.27 19.31
N GLN A 156 -1.63 6.05 20.39
CA GLN A 156 -2.73 5.88 21.33
C GLN A 156 -4.03 6.58 20.86
N LYS A 157 -3.94 7.49 19.88
CA LYS A 157 -5.08 8.23 19.33
C LYS A 157 -5.18 8.09 17.80
N PRO A 158 -5.26 6.90 17.23
CA PRO A 158 -5.43 6.73 15.78
C PRO A 158 -6.75 7.35 15.30
N GLN A 159 -7.70 7.59 16.19
CA GLN A 159 -8.99 8.23 15.93
C GLN A 159 -8.87 9.73 15.60
N ALA A 160 -7.73 10.36 15.94
CA ALA A 160 -7.44 11.75 15.58
C ALA A 160 -6.98 11.92 14.12
N SER A 161 -6.78 10.83 13.39
CA SER A 161 -6.47 10.89 11.97
C SER A 161 -7.73 11.19 11.16
N ILE A 162 -7.63 12.07 10.16
CA ILE A 162 -8.75 12.49 9.32
C ILE A 162 -8.34 12.37 7.86
N GLY A 163 -9.28 11.96 7.02
CA GLY A 163 -9.12 11.92 5.57
C GLY A 163 -9.79 10.73 4.93
N ARG A 164 -9.76 10.71 3.60
CA ARG A 164 -10.34 9.65 2.78
C ARG A 164 -9.33 9.19 1.75
N VAL A 165 -9.24 7.89 1.57
CA VAL A 165 -8.42 7.24 0.54
C VAL A 165 -9.32 6.38 -0.31
N ASN A 166 -9.25 6.56 -1.62
CA ASN A 166 -9.97 5.76 -2.61
C ASN A 166 -8.97 5.04 -3.50
N LEU A 167 -9.08 3.73 -3.58
CA LEU A 167 -8.32 2.89 -4.51
C LEU A 167 -9.26 2.39 -5.60
N GLY A 168 -9.12 2.94 -6.79
CA GLY A 168 -9.74 2.43 -8.01
C GLY A 168 -8.93 1.27 -8.57
N ILE A 169 -9.63 0.17 -8.91
CA ILE A 169 -9.05 -1.04 -9.49
C ILE A 169 -9.76 -1.23 -10.82
N SER A 170 -9.08 -0.99 -11.93
CA SER A 170 -9.66 -1.07 -13.28
C SER A 170 -9.14 -2.29 -14.01
N ASP A 171 -10.03 -2.90 -14.82
CA ASP A 171 -9.72 -4.04 -15.68
C ASP A 171 -9.03 -5.19 -14.91
N LEU A 172 -9.58 -5.52 -13.73
CA LEU A 172 -9.09 -6.68 -12.99
C LEU A 172 -9.25 -7.92 -13.86
N ALA A 173 -8.16 -8.63 -14.06
CA ALA A 173 -8.14 -9.89 -14.80
C ALA A 173 -7.40 -10.93 -13.98
N ALA A 174 -7.77 -12.20 -14.10
CA ALA A 174 -7.03 -13.32 -13.56
C ALA A 174 -6.62 -14.23 -14.72
N ARG A 175 -5.36 -14.60 -14.81
CA ARG A 175 -4.82 -15.35 -15.95
C ARG A 175 -5.53 -16.69 -16.16
N ILE A 176 -5.95 -17.32 -15.07
CA ILE A 176 -6.69 -18.59 -15.10
C ILE A 176 -8.17 -18.44 -15.47
N SER A 177 -8.69 -17.20 -15.51
CA SER A 177 -10.11 -16.97 -15.83
C SER A 177 -10.33 -16.88 -17.35
N PRO A 178 -11.32 -17.60 -17.89
CA PRO A 178 -11.74 -17.42 -19.28
C PRO A 178 -12.54 -16.14 -19.51
N VAL A 179 -12.92 -15.44 -18.42
CA VAL A 179 -13.65 -14.17 -18.47
C VAL A 179 -12.68 -13.05 -18.13
N GLN A 180 -12.46 -12.14 -19.07
CA GLN A 180 -11.55 -11.00 -18.89
C GLN A 180 -12.14 -9.77 -19.61
N PRO A 181 -12.19 -8.62 -18.92
CA PRO A 181 -11.89 -8.41 -17.51
C PRO A 181 -12.94 -9.03 -16.59
N LEU A 182 -12.57 -9.29 -15.33
CA LEU A 182 -13.50 -9.69 -14.27
C LEU A 182 -14.37 -8.53 -13.83
N GLY A 183 -13.79 -7.33 -13.78
CA GLY A 183 -14.50 -6.11 -13.43
C GLY A 183 -13.58 -4.97 -13.03
N SER A 184 -14.25 -3.87 -12.66
CA SER A 184 -13.65 -2.67 -12.07
C SER A 184 -14.28 -2.41 -10.71
N TYR A 185 -13.46 -2.00 -9.76
CA TYR A 185 -13.84 -1.90 -8.35
C TYR A 185 -13.32 -0.61 -7.74
N GLU A 186 -13.97 -0.17 -6.69
CA GLU A 186 -13.50 0.95 -5.88
C GLU A 186 -13.45 0.54 -4.41
N TRP A 187 -12.30 0.72 -3.79
CA TRP A 187 -12.12 0.54 -2.37
C TRP A 187 -11.93 1.89 -1.70
N GLN A 188 -12.87 2.25 -0.83
CA GLN A 188 -12.85 3.49 -0.07
C GLN A 188 -12.51 3.22 1.38
N VAL A 189 -11.61 4.02 1.94
CA VAL A 189 -11.22 3.98 3.35
C VAL A 189 -11.38 5.39 3.92
N GLU A 190 -12.15 5.53 4.99
CA GLU A 190 -12.24 6.76 5.78
C GLU A 190 -11.42 6.61 7.05
N LEU A 191 -10.51 7.57 7.26
CA LEU A 191 -9.76 7.70 8.51
C LEU A 191 -10.61 8.49 9.51
N GLY A 192 -10.51 8.14 10.81
CA GLY A 192 -11.23 8.85 11.86
C GLY A 192 -11.89 7.93 12.87
N GLN A 193 -12.86 8.46 13.60
CA GLN A 193 -13.64 7.69 14.57
C GLN A 193 -14.45 6.61 13.86
N GLY A 194 -14.12 5.35 14.12
CA GLY A 194 -14.77 4.20 13.50
C GLY A 194 -14.32 4.00 12.06
N LYS A 195 -13.04 3.60 11.86
CA LYS A 195 -12.50 3.24 10.53
C LYS A 195 -13.58 2.58 9.68
N ARG A 196 -14.05 3.30 8.66
CA ARG A 196 -15.00 2.79 7.69
C ARG A 196 -14.24 2.49 6.42
N TRP A 197 -14.48 1.33 5.87
CA TRP A 197 -14.00 1.00 4.56
C TRP A 197 -15.05 0.19 3.82
N GLU A 198 -15.13 0.38 2.53
CA GLU A 198 -16.10 -0.25 1.66
C GLU A 198 -15.41 -0.63 0.35
N LEU A 199 -15.68 -1.84 -0.13
CA LEU A 199 -15.34 -2.27 -1.47
C LEU A 199 -16.63 -2.37 -2.29
N ARG A 200 -16.68 -1.65 -3.39
CA ARG A 200 -17.82 -1.64 -4.32
C ARG A 200 -17.38 -2.12 -5.70
N THR A 201 -18.23 -2.91 -6.31
CA THR A 201 -18.12 -3.23 -7.74
C THR A 201 -18.72 -2.08 -8.54
N LEU A 202 -17.93 -1.53 -9.47
CA LEU A 202 -18.40 -0.50 -10.40
C LEU A 202 -19.03 -1.18 -11.64
N GLU A 203 -18.32 -2.14 -12.20
CA GLU A 203 -18.76 -2.91 -13.37
C GLU A 203 -18.03 -4.25 -13.45
N GLY A 204 -18.52 -5.19 -14.25
CA GLY A 204 -17.85 -6.45 -14.56
C GLY A 204 -18.73 -7.68 -14.42
N ALA A 205 -18.10 -8.83 -14.61
CA ALA A 205 -18.70 -10.16 -14.54
C ALA A 205 -18.73 -10.73 -13.11
N LEU A 206 -17.88 -10.21 -12.23
CA LEU A 206 -17.72 -10.64 -10.85
C LEU A 206 -18.04 -9.49 -9.89
N ASP A 207 -19.08 -9.66 -9.08
CA ASP A 207 -19.43 -8.73 -8.00
C ASP A 207 -18.60 -9.09 -6.75
N LEU A 208 -17.84 -8.11 -6.25
CA LEU A 208 -17.03 -8.23 -5.03
C LEU A 208 -17.58 -7.31 -3.95
N ARG A 209 -17.77 -7.87 -2.77
CA ARG A 209 -18.07 -7.11 -1.55
C ARG A 209 -17.09 -7.51 -0.48
N ALA A 210 -16.61 -6.54 0.25
CA ALA A 210 -15.74 -6.80 1.37
C ALA A 210 -16.31 -6.15 2.63
N MET A 211 -16.18 -6.86 3.74
CA MET A 211 -16.65 -6.41 5.05
C MET A 211 -15.67 -6.84 6.15
N PRO A 212 -15.60 -6.09 7.26
CA PRO A 212 -14.85 -6.53 8.42
C PRO A 212 -15.43 -7.84 8.96
N ASP A 213 -14.56 -8.81 9.26
CA ASP A 213 -14.94 -10.03 9.98
C ASP A 213 -14.33 -9.93 11.39
N PRO A 214 -15.12 -9.59 12.43
CA PRO A 214 -14.60 -9.31 13.77
C PRO A 214 -13.78 -10.50 14.31
N GLY A 215 -12.50 -10.23 14.62
CA GLY A 215 -11.55 -11.24 15.11
C GLY A 215 -10.96 -12.16 14.05
N ARG A 216 -11.36 -12.01 12.77
CA ARG A 216 -10.91 -12.86 11.65
C ARG A 216 -10.41 -12.08 10.44
N GLY A 217 -10.32 -10.75 10.52
CA GLY A 217 -9.77 -9.90 9.46
C GLY A 217 -10.81 -9.36 8.49
N ILE A 218 -10.64 -9.61 7.21
CA ILE A 218 -11.49 -9.12 6.12
C ILE A 218 -12.14 -10.30 5.43
N ARG A 219 -13.47 -10.27 5.35
CA ARG A 219 -14.28 -11.22 4.57
C ARG A 219 -14.58 -10.59 3.20
N ILE A 220 -14.17 -11.26 2.14
CA ILE A 220 -14.49 -10.88 0.76
C ILE A 220 -15.49 -11.89 0.21
N GLU A 221 -16.63 -11.41 -0.24
CA GLU A 221 -17.64 -12.18 -0.94
C GLU A 221 -17.55 -11.92 -2.43
N ALA A 222 -17.43 -12.96 -3.22
CA ALA A 222 -17.40 -12.93 -4.66
C ALA A 222 -18.64 -13.62 -5.23
N ARG A 223 -19.43 -12.88 -6.02
CA ARG A 223 -20.63 -13.38 -6.69
C ARG A 223 -20.49 -13.19 -8.19
N PRO A 224 -20.51 -14.25 -8.99
CA PRO A 224 -20.53 -14.12 -10.43
C PRO A 224 -21.90 -13.63 -10.90
N LYS A 225 -21.94 -12.84 -11.97
CA LYS A 225 -23.21 -12.62 -12.68
C LYS A 225 -23.73 -13.92 -13.26
N ALA A 226 -25.04 -14.12 -13.27
CA ALA A 226 -25.67 -15.37 -13.68
C ALA A 226 -25.20 -15.89 -15.05
N ALA A 227 -24.99 -15.00 -16.04
CA ALA A 227 -24.50 -15.35 -17.36
C ALA A 227 -23.07 -15.94 -17.37
N GLU A 228 -22.25 -15.64 -16.35
CA GLU A 228 -20.84 -15.99 -16.29
C GLU A 228 -20.52 -17.03 -15.18
N GLU A 229 -21.52 -17.48 -14.44
CA GLU A 229 -21.34 -18.36 -13.28
C GLU A 229 -20.56 -19.63 -13.63
N ASN A 230 -20.95 -20.34 -14.69
CA ASN A 230 -20.30 -21.57 -15.09
C ASN A 230 -18.84 -21.35 -15.53
N ARG A 231 -18.57 -20.23 -16.20
CA ARG A 231 -17.24 -19.86 -16.70
C ARG A 231 -16.30 -19.45 -15.57
N LEU A 232 -16.84 -18.82 -14.52
CA LEU A 232 -16.07 -18.35 -13.36
C LEU A 232 -15.90 -19.40 -12.26
N ARG A 233 -16.61 -20.54 -12.34
CA ARG A 233 -16.54 -21.60 -11.32
C ARG A 233 -15.11 -22.06 -10.98
N PRO A 234 -14.20 -22.30 -11.96
CA PRO A 234 -12.81 -22.70 -11.65
C PRO A 234 -12.05 -21.64 -10.86
N LEU A 235 -12.22 -20.35 -11.24
CA LEU A 235 -11.62 -19.22 -10.52
C LEU A 235 -12.13 -19.15 -9.08
N LEU A 236 -13.45 -19.21 -8.90
CA LEU A 236 -14.11 -19.09 -7.60
C LEU A 236 -13.70 -20.24 -6.65
N SER A 237 -13.51 -21.45 -7.16
CA SER A 237 -13.07 -22.59 -6.36
C SER A 237 -11.64 -22.43 -5.80
N LEU A 238 -10.79 -21.65 -6.47
CA LEU A 238 -9.43 -21.32 -6.01
C LEU A 238 -9.40 -20.10 -5.11
N MET A 239 -10.39 -19.19 -5.22
CA MET A 239 -10.47 -18.00 -4.38
C MET A 239 -10.89 -18.30 -2.94
N GLY A 240 -11.74 -19.29 -2.72
CA GLY A 240 -12.23 -19.57 -1.38
C GLY A 240 -13.30 -20.65 -1.30
N THR A 241 -14.03 -20.65 -0.21
CA THR A 241 -15.09 -21.64 0.07
C THR A 241 -16.44 -21.08 -0.37
N ARG A 242 -17.26 -21.92 -1.02
CA ARG A 242 -18.63 -21.55 -1.38
C ARG A 242 -19.51 -21.52 -0.13
N GLU A 243 -20.11 -20.39 0.14
CA GLU A 243 -21.11 -20.20 1.20
C GLU A 243 -22.41 -19.66 0.55
N ALA A 244 -23.45 -20.46 0.52
CA ALA A 244 -24.73 -20.14 -0.16
C ALA A 244 -24.53 -19.76 -1.64
N ASP A 245 -24.79 -18.51 -1.98
CA ASP A 245 -24.71 -17.93 -3.34
C ASP A 245 -23.41 -17.20 -3.65
N ALA A 246 -22.48 -17.15 -2.69
CA ALA A 246 -21.22 -16.44 -2.81
C ALA A 246 -20.00 -17.36 -2.54
N THR A 247 -18.88 -17.04 -3.12
CA THR A 247 -17.58 -17.58 -2.72
C THR A 247 -16.95 -16.63 -1.72
N VAL A 248 -16.56 -17.15 -0.57
CA VAL A 248 -16.01 -16.36 0.54
C VAL A 248 -14.52 -16.63 0.67
N MET A 249 -13.75 -15.56 0.63
CA MET A 249 -12.33 -15.54 0.95
C MET A 249 -12.12 -14.71 2.22
N ARG A 250 -11.31 -15.20 3.14
CA ARG A 250 -10.94 -14.46 4.34
C ARG A 250 -9.47 -14.07 4.23
N LEU A 251 -9.21 -12.77 4.32
CA LEU A 251 -7.86 -12.23 4.46
C LEU A 251 -7.63 -11.96 5.95
N LEU A 252 -6.65 -12.63 6.52
CA LEU A 252 -6.21 -12.37 7.88
C LEU A 252 -5.50 -11.01 7.96
N PRO A 253 -5.63 -10.27 9.06
CA PRO A 253 -5.03 -8.95 9.24
C PRO A 253 -3.51 -9.00 9.35
#